data_361716b612b397695831f442148aba3d
#
_entry.id   361716b612b397695831f442148aba3d
#
_cell.length_a   1.000
_cell.length_b   1.000
_cell.length_c   1.000
_cell.angle_alpha   90.00
_cell.angle_beta   90.00
_cell.angle_gamma   90.00
#
_symmetry.space_group_name_H-M   'P 1'
#
loop_
_entity.id
_entity.type
_entity.pdbx_description
1 polymer ?
#
loop_
_entity_poly.entity_id
_entity_poly.type
_entity_poly.pdbx_seq_one_letter_code
_entity_poly.pdbx_strand_id
1 'polypeptide(L)'
;EPEFKFSSGDITSIRIYTLSFKEFLEALDDQLFQKYLSLPLDHADDTVPELYDELKNVYDIYRQIGGYPKVVETYLNTKDVEAAQKELVRIIRIFLNESMRYFDDITDISVFTNIFLSICRILLREKKGLDEDSISEELQKLVTKNYSSNLSKATCYRAINWLYHSGIIGFCGKITELDILNFKPGSRCFFMDLGVAYYYLSRTGATV
;
A
#
# COMPACT_ATOMS: atom_id res chain seq x y z
N GLU A 1 -18.15 -15.39 -3.88
CA GLU A 1 -19.20 -14.69 -3.10
C GLU A 1 -20.44 -14.64 -3.96
N PRO A 2 -21.64 -14.90 -3.38
CA PRO A 2 -22.84 -14.58 -4.08
C PRO A 2 -22.83 -13.07 -4.40
N GLU A 3 -22.95 -12.71 -5.67
CA GLU A 3 -23.15 -11.32 -6.06
C GLU A 3 -24.37 -10.79 -5.33
N PHE A 4 -24.17 -10.06 -4.25
CA PHE A 4 -25.23 -9.26 -3.67
C PHE A 4 -25.58 -8.18 -4.68
N LYS A 5 -26.62 -8.42 -5.47
CA LYS A 5 -27.24 -7.39 -6.29
C LYS A 5 -28.02 -6.49 -5.35
N PHE A 6 -27.39 -5.41 -4.94
CA PHE A 6 -28.10 -4.34 -4.25
C PHE A 6 -29.11 -3.71 -5.20
N SER A 7 -30.36 -3.64 -4.80
CA SER A 7 -31.34 -2.85 -5.54
C SER A 7 -30.92 -1.39 -5.54
N SER A 8 -30.86 -0.80 -6.71
CA SER A 8 -30.39 0.56 -6.95
C SER A 8 -31.17 1.57 -6.12
N GLY A 9 -30.50 2.39 -5.34
CA GLY A 9 -31.02 3.65 -4.83
C GLY A 9 -30.75 3.97 -3.38
N ASP A 10 -30.73 2.95 -2.47
CA ASP A 10 -30.72 3.21 -1.03
C ASP A 10 -29.39 2.86 -0.33
N ILE A 11 -28.34 2.47 -1.10
CA ILE A 11 -27.07 2.05 -0.51
C ILE A 11 -25.94 2.94 -1.03
N THR A 12 -25.30 3.63 -0.08
CA THR A 12 -24.06 4.37 -0.32
C THR A 12 -22.86 3.50 0.11
N SER A 13 -21.98 3.21 -0.85
CA SER A 13 -20.74 2.50 -0.55
C SER A 13 -19.71 3.48 0.00
N ILE A 14 -19.24 3.23 1.21
CA ILE A 14 -18.16 4.00 1.85
C ILE A 14 -16.91 3.11 1.87
N ARG A 15 -15.81 3.61 1.31
CA ARG A 15 -14.51 2.95 1.41
C ARG A 15 -13.75 3.52 2.59
N ILE A 16 -13.31 2.63 3.48
CA ILE A 16 -12.44 2.97 4.62
C ILE A 16 -11.03 2.50 4.26
N TYR A 17 -10.08 3.41 4.33
CA TYR A 17 -8.66 3.13 4.12
C TYR A 17 -7.93 3.05 5.46
N THR A 18 -6.65 2.67 5.42
CA THR A 18 -5.76 2.82 6.57
C THR A 18 -5.60 4.30 6.92
N LEU A 19 -5.31 4.61 8.18
CA LEU A 19 -5.10 5.98 8.65
C LEU A 19 -4.01 6.66 7.81
N SER A 20 -4.27 7.87 7.36
CA SER A 20 -3.29 8.73 6.73
C SER A 20 -2.27 9.25 7.75
N PHE A 21 -1.14 9.80 7.29
CA PHE A 21 -0.18 10.47 8.17
C PHE A 21 -0.82 11.58 9.01
N LYS A 22 -1.73 12.33 8.41
CA LYS A 22 -2.48 13.38 9.10
C LYS A 22 -3.29 12.83 10.28
N GLU A 23 -4.05 11.76 10.06
CA GLU A 23 -4.86 11.10 11.10
C GLU A 23 -3.98 10.43 12.16
N PHE A 24 -2.84 9.85 11.76
CA PHE A 24 -1.86 9.33 12.70
C PHE A 24 -1.28 10.43 13.59
N LEU A 25 -0.91 11.58 13.01
CA LEU A 25 -0.36 12.71 13.74
C LEU A 25 -1.38 13.28 14.75
N GLU A 26 -2.64 13.43 14.33
CA GLU A 26 -3.74 13.86 15.19
C GLU A 26 -3.91 12.92 16.39
N ALA A 27 -3.86 11.61 16.17
CA ALA A 27 -3.97 10.60 17.24
C ALA A 27 -2.73 10.56 18.15
N LEU A 28 -1.55 10.94 17.63
CA LEU A 28 -0.29 10.86 18.35
C LEU A 28 -0.07 12.05 19.28
N ASP A 29 -0.26 13.28 18.77
CA ASP A 29 0.06 14.54 19.45
C ASP A 29 -0.76 15.69 18.86
N ASP A 30 -1.80 16.13 19.57
CA ASP A 30 -2.69 17.22 19.14
C ASP A 30 -1.94 18.55 18.99
N GLN A 31 -0.96 18.85 19.83
CA GLN A 31 -0.21 20.12 19.72
C GLN A 31 0.64 20.15 18.45
N LEU A 32 1.32 19.05 18.15
CA LEU A 32 2.11 18.93 16.92
C LEU A 32 1.19 18.93 15.69
N PHE A 33 0.03 18.32 15.80
CA PHE A 33 -0.99 18.34 14.76
C PHE A 33 -1.49 19.77 14.44
N GLN A 34 -1.77 20.58 15.46
CA GLN A 34 -2.18 21.97 15.26
C GLN A 34 -1.06 22.80 14.60
N LYS A 35 0.20 22.59 14.98
CA LYS A 35 1.34 23.21 14.31
C LYS A 35 1.42 22.79 12.83
N TYR A 36 1.22 21.49 12.54
CA TYR A 36 1.18 20.97 11.16
C TYR A 36 0.08 21.63 10.34
N LEU A 37 -1.12 21.80 10.88
CA LEU A 37 -2.25 22.45 10.20
C LEU A 37 -2.01 23.94 9.93
N SER A 38 -1.18 24.59 10.72
CA SER A 38 -0.85 26.00 10.57
C SER A 38 0.25 26.27 9.54
N LEU A 39 0.90 25.23 9.00
CA LEU A 39 1.93 25.39 7.97
C LEU A 39 1.35 25.97 6.68
N PRO A 40 1.92 27.06 6.16
CA PRO A 40 1.51 27.63 4.88
C PRO A 40 1.86 26.65 3.75
N LEU A 41 0.90 26.40 2.85
CA LEU A 41 1.10 25.52 1.69
C LEU A 41 2.05 26.13 0.64
N ASP A 42 2.19 27.48 0.66
CA ASP A 42 2.83 28.22 -0.44
C ASP A 42 4.28 28.62 -0.16
N HIS A 43 4.79 28.46 1.05
CA HIS A 43 6.10 28.94 1.45
C HIS A 43 6.87 27.86 2.23
N ALA A 44 7.48 26.94 1.50
CA ALA A 44 8.37 25.92 2.07
C ALA A 44 9.62 26.54 2.76
N ASP A 45 9.98 27.78 2.39
CA ASP A 45 11.19 28.46 2.88
C ASP A 45 11.05 29.07 4.28
N ASP A 46 9.81 29.30 4.74
CA ASP A 46 9.51 29.90 6.05
C ASP A 46 9.21 28.85 7.13
N THR A 47 9.33 27.56 6.81
CA THR A 47 9.14 26.49 7.78
C THR A 47 10.24 26.55 8.83
N VAL A 48 9.84 26.58 10.09
CA VAL A 48 10.79 26.51 11.20
C VAL A 48 11.53 25.17 11.08
N PRO A 49 12.87 25.15 10.90
CA PRO A 49 13.64 23.93 10.70
C PRO A 49 13.37 22.86 11.78
N GLU A 50 13.17 23.29 13.03
CA GLU A 50 12.85 22.45 14.17
C GLU A 50 11.53 21.69 14.01
N LEU A 51 10.49 22.36 13.50
CA LEU A 51 9.19 21.73 13.24
C LEU A 51 9.29 20.71 12.10
N TYR A 52 10.09 21.02 11.08
CA TYR A 52 10.33 20.06 9.99
C TYR A 52 11.00 18.79 10.49
N ASP A 53 12.03 18.89 11.32
CA ASP A 53 12.72 17.73 11.88
C ASP A 53 11.82 16.92 12.82
N GLU A 54 10.98 17.59 13.62
CA GLU A 54 10.00 16.95 14.48
C GLU A 54 8.97 16.14 13.65
N LEU A 55 8.38 16.77 12.63
CA LEU A 55 7.43 16.12 11.73
C LEU A 55 8.07 14.97 10.94
N LYS A 56 9.32 15.13 10.50
CA LYS A 56 10.08 14.11 9.80
C LYS A 56 10.32 12.89 10.68
N ASN A 57 10.69 13.08 11.94
CA ASN A 57 10.87 11.98 12.89
C ASN A 57 9.56 11.20 13.09
N VAL A 58 8.43 11.90 13.22
CA VAL A 58 7.10 11.27 13.34
C VAL A 58 6.71 10.57 12.03
N TYR A 59 7.01 11.18 10.88
CA TYR A 59 6.75 10.55 9.58
C TYR A 59 7.60 9.30 9.37
N ASP A 60 8.85 9.28 9.83
CA ASP A 60 9.72 8.11 9.76
C ASP A 60 9.18 6.94 10.59
N ILE A 61 8.51 7.21 11.72
CA ILE A 61 7.79 6.19 12.49
C ILE A 61 6.58 5.69 11.69
N TYR A 62 5.72 6.61 11.22
CA TYR A 62 4.53 6.27 10.47
C TYR A 62 4.86 5.45 9.21
N ARG A 63 5.91 5.80 8.49
CA ARG A 63 6.39 5.06 7.32
C ARG A 63 6.74 3.61 7.66
N GLN A 64 7.27 3.34 8.84
CA GLN A 64 7.67 2.00 9.28
C GLN A 64 6.51 1.13 9.75
N ILE A 65 5.49 1.74 10.36
CA ILE A 65 4.36 1.01 10.95
C ILE A 65 3.11 1.04 10.08
N GLY A 66 2.94 2.07 9.24
CA GLY A 66 1.75 2.29 8.42
C GLY A 66 0.55 2.81 9.19
N GLY A 67 -0.61 2.76 8.56
CA GLY A 67 -1.85 3.33 9.06
C GLY A 67 -2.91 2.31 9.49
N TYR A 68 -2.61 1.02 9.59
CA TYR A 68 -3.60 0.06 10.10
C TYR A 68 -4.00 0.40 11.54
N PRO A 69 -5.32 0.57 11.83
CA PRO A 69 -5.77 1.07 13.15
C PRO A 69 -5.19 0.29 14.33
N LYS A 70 -5.14 -1.05 14.23
CA LYS A 70 -4.59 -1.88 15.31
C LYS A 70 -3.10 -1.71 15.51
N VAL A 71 -2.36 -1.45 14.43
CA VAL A 71 -0.91 -1.18 14.48
C VAL A 71 -0.66 0.17 15.12
N VAL A 72 -1.42 1.19 14.71
CA VAL A 72 -1.35 2.54 15.28
C VAL A 72 -1.71 2.51 16.77
N GLU A 73 -2.80 1.87 17.15
CA GLU A 73 -3.19 1.68 18.56
C GLU A 73 -2.06 1.03 19.38
N THR A 74 -1.44 -0.01 18.85
CA THR A 74 -0.31 -0.66 19.51
C THR A 74 0.84 0.31 19.73
N TYR A 75 1.21 1.09 18.71
CA TYR A 75 2.25 2.10 18.83
C TYR A 75 1.89 3.21 19.83
N LEU A 76 0.67 3.72 19.79
CA LEU A 76 0.22 4.77 20.72
C LEU A 76 0.31 4.32 22.18
N ASN A 77 -0.01 3.06 22.45
CA ASN A 77 0.00 2.49 23.79
C ASN A 77 1.41 2.13 24.29
N THR A 78 2.29 1.66 23.41
CA THR A 78 3.62 1.14 23.79
C THR A 78 4.76 2.11 23.50
N LYS A 79 4.57 3.02 22.55
CA LYS A 79 5.63 3.86 21.95
C LYS A 79 6.79 3.03 21.38
N ASP A 80 6.54 1.78 21.05
CA ASP A 80 7.52 0.81 20.55
C ASP A 80 7.19 0.46 19.09
N VAL A 81 8.08 0.87 18.18
CA VAL A 81 7.97 0.61 16.73
C VAL A 81 8.06 -0.89 16.45
N GLU A 82 8.89 -1.64 17.19
CA GLU A 82 9.04 -3.08 16.98
C GLU A 82 7.76 -3.83 17.36
N ALA A 83 7.11 -3.45 18.47
CA ALA A 83 5.83 -4.02 18.87
C ALA A 83 4.74 -3.75 17.80
N ALA A 84 4.67 -2.53 17.27
CA ALA A 84 3.76 -2.16 16.20
C ALA A 84 4.03 -2.94 14.91
N GLN A 85 5.30 -3.10 14.53
CA GLN A 85 5.69 -3.90 13.36
C GLN A 85 5.34 -5.38 13.51
N LYS A 86 5.45 -5.95 14.72
CA LYS A 86 4.99 -7.32 14.98
C LYS A 86 3.49 -7.48 14.74
N GLU A 87 2.71 -6.46 15.13
CA GLU A 87 1.27 -6.45 14.88
C GLU A 87 0.96 -6.32 13.37
N LEU A 88 1.68 -5.46 12.65
CA LEU A 88 1.58 -5.35 11.19
C LEU A 88 1.83 -6.70 10.50
N VAL A 89 2.90 -7.39 10.91
CA VAL A 89 3.24 -8.72 10.37
C VAL A 89 2.11 -9.72 10.64
N ARG A 90 1.46 -9.64 11.81
CA ARG A 90 0.31 -10.48 12.14
C ARG A 90 -0.87 -10.22 11.20
N ILE A 91 -1.17 -8.95 10.93
CA ILE A 91 -2.22 -8.55 9.99
C ILE A 91 -1.91 -9.06 8.57
N ILE A 92 -0.68 -8.85 8.09
CA ILE A 92 -0.24 -9.34 6.77
C ILE A 92 -0.42 -10.87 6.68
N ARG A 93 -0.06 -11.63 7.72
CA ARG A 93 -0.23 -13.09 7.74
C ARG A 93 -1.71 -13.51 7.70
N ILE A 94 -2.58 -12.83 8.45
CA ILE A 94 -4.02 -13.09 8.41
C ILE A 94 -4.52 -12.84 6.99
N PHE A 95 -4.17 -11.72 6.39
CA PHE A 95 -4.56 -11.38 5.04
C PHE A 95 -4.07 -12.42 4.01
N LEU A 96 -2.82 -12.85 4.08
CA LEU A 96 -2.27 -13.89 3.22
C LEU A 96 -3.01 -15.22 3.39
N ASN A 97 -3.33 -15.62 4.62
CA ASN A 97 -4.10 -16.84 4.87
C ASN A 97 -5.54 -16.75 4.35
N GLU A 98 -6.16 -15.59 4.46
CA GLU A 98 -7.50 -15.33 3.90
C GLU A 98 -7.47 -15.39 2.38
N SER A 99 -6.42 -14.86 1.74
CA SER A 99 -6.25 -14.90 0.29
C SER A 99 -6.34 -16.32 -0.27
N MET A 100 -5.79 -17.30 0.44
CA MET A 100 -5.80 -18.70 0.04
C MET A 100 -7.22 -19.30 -0.02
N ARG A 101 -8.17 -18.73 0.71
CA ARG A 101 -9.58 -19.19 0.70
C ARG A 101 -10.34 -18.80 -0.55
N TYR A 102 -9.86 -17.78 -1.27
CA TYR A 102 -10.49 -17.27 -2.49
C TYR A 102 -9.98 -17.94 -3.77
N PHE A 103 -8.92 -18.74 -3.66
CA PHE A 103 -8.25 -19.33 -4.82
C PHE A 103 -8.01 -20.81 -4.61
N ASP A 104 -8.87 -21.65 -5.16
CA ASP A 104 -8.73 -23.14 -5.07
C ASP A 104 -7.49 -23.65 -5.84
N ASP A 105 -7.03 -22.88 -6.83
CA ASP A 105 -5.89 -23.20 -7.69
C ASP A 105 -4.55 -22.61 -7.20
N ILE A 106 -4.57 -21.79 -6.14
CA ILE A 106 -3.36 -21.30 -5.48
C ILE A 106 -3.15 -22.09 -4.20
N THR A 107 -2.32 -23.11 -4.27
CA THR A 107 -2.01 -23.97 -3.12
C THR A 107 -0.83 -23.46 -2.28
N ASP A 108 -0.11 -22.45 -2.77
CA ASP A 108 1.07 -21.89 -2.13
C ASP A 108 0.90 -20.40 -1.83
N ILE A 109 0.87 -20.05 -0.55
CA ILE A 109 0.79 -18.68 -0.04
C ILE A 109 1.95 -17.77 -0.55
N SER A 110 3.06 -18.38 -0.95
CA SER A 110 4.21 -17.66 -1.50
C SER A 110 3.88 -16.89 -2.77
N VAL A 111 2.83 -17.24 -3.50
CA VAL A 111 2.38 -16.53 -4.69
C VAL A 111 2.10 -15.06 -4.36
N PHE A 112 1.34 -14.78 -3.30
CA PHE A 112 1.02 -13.41 -2.89
C PHE A 112 2.26 -12.66 -2.38
N THR A 113 3.09 -13.33 -1.59
CA THR A 113 4.38 -12.78 -1.14
C THR A 113 5.27 -12.42 -2.33
N ASN A 114 5.29 -13.26 -3.35
CA ASN A 114 6.09 -13.04 -4.56
C ASN A 114 5.54 -11.89 -5.42
N ILE A 115 4.22 -11.71 -5.46
CA ILE A 115 3.60 -10.54 -6.07
C ILE A 115 4.07 -9.27 -5.34
N PHE A 116 4.02 -9.22 -4.02
CA PHE A 116 4.47 -8.07 -3.24
C PHE A 116 5.95 -7.77 -3.44
N LEU A 117 6.82 -8.78 -3.40
CA LEU A 117 8.25 -8.60 -3.68
C LEU A 117 8.50 -8.13 -5.12
N SER A 118 7.70 -8.57 -6.08
CA SER A 118 7.79 -8.10 -7.47
C SER A 118 7.38 -6.65 -7.61
N ILE A 119 6.33 -6.20 -6.90
CA ILE A 119 5.95 -4.79 -6.82
C ILE A 119 7.10 -3.95 -6.26
N CYS A 120 7.72 -4.38 -5.17
CA CYS A 120 8.89 -3.69 -4.60
C CYS A 120 10.02 -3.57 -5.62
N ARG A 121 10.32 -4.64 -6.36
CA ARG A 121 11.37 -4.61 -7.39
C ARG A 121 11.05 -3.66 -8.53
N ILE A 122 9.81 -3.57 -8.96
CA ILE A 122 9.36 -2.59 -9.94
C ILE A 122 9.58 -1.19 -9.39
N LEU A 123 9.07 -0.88 -8.21
CA LEU A 123 9.21 0.43 -7.57
C LEU A 123 10.67 0.87 -7.41
N LEU A 124 11.58 -0.05 -7.06
CA LEU A 124 13.01 0.24 -6.92
C LEU A 124 13.72 0.50 -8.25
N ARG A 125 13.23 -0.06 -9.35
CA ARG A 125 13.81 0.17 -10.70
C ARG A 125 13.33 1.44 -11.35
N GLU A 126 12.14 1.88 -11.00
CA GLU A 126 11.47 2.97 -11.67
C GLU A 126 11.97 4.35 -11.25
N LYS A 127 12.85 4.90 -12.08
CA LYS A 127 13.10 6.34 -12.08
C LYS A 127 12.17 7.13 -13.03
N LYS A 128 11.49 6.47 -13.97
CA LYS A 128 10.77 7.14 -15.08
C LYS A 128 9.38 6.57 -15.40
N GLY A 129 8.77 5.73 -14.61
CA GLY A 129 7.50 5.10 -15.00
C GLY A 129 7.65 4.18 -16.22
N LEU A 130 6.97 3.04 -16.19
CA LEU A 130 6.91 2.10 -17.31
C LEU A 130 5.85 2.55 -18.33
N ASP A 131 6.02 2.15 -19.58
CA ASP A 131 5.00 2.35 -20.61
C ASP A 131 3.71 1.60 -20.26
N GLU A 132 2.57 2.21 -20.60
CA GLU A 132 1.23 1.96 -20.06
C GLU A 132 0.69 0.52 -20.14
N ASP A 133 1.19 -0.27 -21.11
CA ASP A 133 0.68 -1.63 -21.31
C ASP A 133 1.41 -2.69 -20.49
N SER A 134 2.40 -2.30 -19.69
CA SER A 134 3.42 -3.25 -19.25
C SER A 134 3.37 -3.62 -17.76
N ILE A 135 2.75 -2.85 -16.85
CA ILE A 135 2.91 -3.14 -15.41
C ILE A 135 2.27 -4.44 -15.00
N SER A 136 1.03 -4.70 -15.39
CA SER A 136 0.40 -5.96 -15.04
C SER A 136 1.07 -7.14 -15.76
N GLU A 137 1.55 -6.94 -16.99
CA GLU A 137 2.35 -7.92 -17.72
C GLU A 137 3.75 -8.09 -17.15
N GLU A 138 4.42 -7.02 -16.75
CA GLU A 138 5.75 -7.09 -16.14
C GLU A 138 5.67 -7.73 -14.76
N LEU A 139 4.69 -7.35 -13.95
CA LEU A 139 4.44 -7.97 -12.66
C LEU A 139 4.19 -9.48 -12.82
N GLN A 140 3.36 -9.86 -13.80
CA GLN A 140 3.10 -11.24 -14.14
C GLN A 140 4.37 -11.97 -14.60
N LYS A 141 5.17 -11.35 -15.47
CA LYS A 141 6.45 -11.92 -15.94
C LYS A 141 7.43 -12.12 -14.78
N LEU A 142 7.52 -11.16 -13.86
CA LEU A 142 8.40 -11.26 -12.69
C LEU A 142 7.95 -12.38 -11.75
N VAL A 143 6.67 -12.50 -11.47
CA VAL A 143 6.14 -13.54 -10.60
C VAL A 143 6.34 -14.91 -11.21
N THR A 144 5.96 -15.11 -12.48
CA THR A 144 6.08 -16.40 -13.15
C THR A 144 7.51 -16.82 -13.42
N LYS A 145 8.39 -15.88 -13.76
CA LYS A 145 9.79 -16.17 -14.08
C LYS A 145 10.64 -16.48 -12.85
N ASN A 146 10.40 -15.77 -11.75
CA ASN A 146 11.32 -15.81 -10.62
C ASN A 146 10.86 -16.74 -9.50
N TYR A 147 9.56 -17.10 -9.43
CA TYR A 147 9.02 -17.69 -8.21
C TYR A 147 8.14 -18.92 -8.40
N SER A 148 7.59 -19.18 -9.57
CA SER A 148 6.77 -20.35 -9.78
C SER A 148 6.68 -20.74 -11.25
N SER A 149 7.23 -21.91 -11.57
CA SER A 149 7.10 -22.51 -12.90
C SER A 149 5.68 -23.03 -13.18
N ASN A 150 4.86 -23.20 -12.12
CA ASN A 150 3.55 -23.84 -12.20
C ASN A 150 2.38 -22.85 -12.15
N LEU A 151 2.64 -21.57 -11.91
CA LEU A 151 1.58 -20.57 -11.83
C LEU A 151 1.15 -20.14 -13.24
N SER A 152 -0.13 -20.35 -13.58
CA SER A 152 -0.66 -19.87 -14.84
C SER A 152 -0.72 -18.33 -14.88
N LYS A 153 -0.57 -17.77 -16.09
CA LYS A 153 -0.73 -16.33 -16.27
C LYS A 153 -2.11 -15.83 -15.81
N ALA A 154 -3.15 -16.62 -16.08
CA ALA A 154 -4.52 -16.28 -15.69
C ALA A 154 -4.68 -16.24 -14.16
N THR A 155 -4.11 -17.18 -13.44
CA THR A 155 -4.15 -17.23 -11.98
C THR A 155 -3.39 -16.05 -11.37
N CYS A 156 -2.20 -15.74 -11.90
CA CYS A 156 -1.43 -14.57 -11.45
C CYS A 156 -2.21 -13.27 -11.67
N TYR A 157 -2.86 -13.11 -12.83
CA TYR A 157 -3.67 -11.93 -13.13
C TYR A 157 -4.87 -11.81 -12.19
N ARG A 158 -5.56 -12.92 -11.89
CA ARG A 158 -6.67 -12.93 -10.92
C ARG A 158 -6.20 -12.54 -9.52
N ALA A 159 -5.03 -13.04 -9.08
CA ALA A 159 -4.46 -12.69 -7.78
C ALA A 159 -4.12 -11.19 -7.69
N ILE A 160 -3.51 -10.61 -8.72
CA ILE A 160 -3.21 -9.17 -8.79
C ILE A 160 -4.50 -8.35 -8.75
N ASN A 161 -5.50 -8.74 -9.53
CA ASN A 161 -6.80 -8.05 -9.58
C ASN A 161 -7.53 -8.12 -8.23
N TRP A 162 -7.47 -9.26 -7.55
CA TRP A 162 -8.03 -9.43 -6.22
C TRP A 162 -7.33 -8.51 -5.19
N LEU A 163 -6.00 -8.42 -5.20
CA LEU A 163 -5.23 -7.51 -4.34
C LEU A 163 -5.62 -6.04 -4.58
N TYR A 164 -5.87 -5.67 -5.83
CA TYR A 164 -6.34 -4.33 -6.19
C TYR A 164 -7.74 -4.05 -5.63
N HIS A 165 -8.68 -4.97 -5.84
CA HIS A 165 -10.05 -4.81 -5.34
C HIS A 165 -10.14 -4.87 -3.81
N SER A 166 -9.21 -5.58 -3.18
CA SER A 166 -9.09 -5.62 -1.71
C SER A 166 -8.43 -4.38 -1.11
N GLY A 167 -7.99 -3.43 -1.95
CA GLY A 167 -7.37 -2.18 -1.50
C GLY A 167 -5.98 -2.34 -0.86
N ILE A 168 -5.27 -3.43 -1.15
CA ILE A 168 -3.89 -3.66 -0.67
C ILE A 168 -2.88 -2.99 -1.59
N ILE A 169 -3.14 -3.08 -2.90
CA ILE A 169 -2.34 -2.40 -3.93
C ILE A 169 -3.20 -1.42 -4.70
N GLY A 170 -2.55 -0.40 -5.24
CA GLY A 170 -3.16 0.58 -6.12
C GLY A 170 -2.41 0.66 -7.44
N PHE A 171 -3.11 1.14 -8.47
CA PHE A 171 -2.53 1.46 -9.76
C PHE A 171 -2.75 2.95 -10.05
N CYS A 172 -1.73 3.59 -10.59
CA CYS A 172 -1.78 4.98 -11.05
C CYS A 172 -1.52 5.01 -12.55
N GLY A 173 -2.43 5.58 -13.31
CA GLY A 173 -2.29 5.79 -14.75
C GLY A 173 -1.52 7.08 -15.05
N LYS A 174 -0.92 7.15 -16.24
CA LYS A 174 -0.36 8.38 -16.78
C LYS A 174 -1.51 9.23 -17.34
N ILE A 175 -1.58 10.48 -16.94
CA ILE A 175 -2.48 11.45 -17.60
C ILE A 175 -1.80 11.84 -18.91
N THR A 176 -2.30 11.32 -20.01
CA THR A 176 -1.74 11.59 -21.34
C THR A 176 -2.41 12.76 -22.04
N GLU A 177 -3.68 13.04 -21.74
CA GLU A 177 -4.45 14.21 -22.20
C GLU A 177 -5.58 14.45 -21.20
N LEU A 178 -6.28 15.59 -21.32
CA LEU A 178 -7.41 15.99 -20.46
C LEU A 178 -8.63 15.04 -20.50
N ASP A 179 -8.50 13.86 -21.10
CA ASP A 179 -9.57 12.90 -21.22
C ASP A 179 -9.65 11.99 -19.99
N ILE A 180 -10.33 12.51 -18.96
CA ILE A 180 -10.59 11.84 -17.68
C ILE A 180 -11.40 10.53 -17.87
N LEU A 181 -12.05 10.34 -19.01
CA LEU A 181 -12.93 9.19 -19.29
C LEU A 181 -12.17 7.95 -19.76
N ASN A 182 -10.92 8.08 -20.19
CA ASN A 182 -10.08 6.99 -20.67
C ASN A 182 -8.98 6.58 -19.69
N PHE A 183 -9.27 6.65 -18.39
CA PHE A 183 -8.33 6.22 -17.35
C PHE A 183 -8.04 4.72 -17.51
N LYS A 184 -6.93 4.40 -18.14
CA LYS A 184 -6.37 3.04 -18.15
C LYS A 184 -5.50 2.86 -16.90
N PRO A 185 -5.89 2.00 -15.94
CA PRO A 185 -5.00 1.69 -14.84
C PRO A 185 -3.76 1.00 -15.39
N GLY A 186 -2.57 1.52 -15.14
CA GLY A 186 -1.48 0.72 -15.60
C GLY A 186 -0.05 1.21 -15.53
N SER A 187 0.22 2.47 -15.28
CA SER A 187 1.62 2.91 -15.37
C SER A 187 2.45 2.73 -14.10
N ARG A 188 1.83 2.64 -12.93
CA ARG A 188 2.53 2.36 -11.66
C ARG A 188 1.66 1.53 -10.73
N CYS A 189 2.30 0.55 -10.07
CA CYS A 189 1.69 -0.23 -9.00
C CYS A 189 2.36 0.14 -7.68
N PHE A 190 1.58 0.37 -6.63
CA PHE A 190 2.08 0.74 -5.31
C PHE A 190 1.24 0.08 -4.21
N PHE A 191 1.79 0.05 -2.99
CA PHE A 191 1.02 -0.37 -1.82
C PHE A 191 0.17 0.79 -1.31
N MET A 192 -1.05 0.48 -0.87
CA MET A 192 -1.95 1.47 -0.29
C MET A 192 -1.54 1.87 1.15
N ASP A 193 -0.74 1.04 1.80
CA ASP A 193 -0.23 1.28 3.15
C ASP A 193 1.30 1.32 3.17
N LEU A 194 1.87 2.36 3.82
CA LEU A 194 3.32 2.57 3.87
C LEU A 194 4.04 1.52 4.72
N GLY A 195 3.42 1.04 5.80
CA GLY A 195 4.01 -0.01 6.63
C GLY A 195 4.15 -1.32 5.87
N VAL A 196 3.16 -1.68 5.03
CA VAL A 196 3.26 -2.84 4.14
C VAL A 196 4.37 -2.65 3.11
N ALA A 197 4.47 -1.47 2.51
CA ALA A 197 5.56 -1.13 1.59
C ALA A 197 6.93 -1.26 2.27
N TYR A 198 7.09 -0.66 3.44
CA TYR A 198 8.33 -0.71 4.23
C TYR A 198 8.72 -2.14 4.59
N TYR A 199 7.76 -2.94 5.07
CA TYR A 199 7.99 -4.34 5.44
C TYR A 199 8.53 -5.18 4.28
N TYR A 200 8.00 -5.01 3.08
CA TYR A 200 8.48 -5.76 1.92
C TYR A 200 9.74 -5.17 1.30
N LEU A 201 9.88 -3.84 1.25
CA LEU A 201 11.08 -3.17 0.75
C LEU A 201 12.32 -3.52 1.58
N SER A 202 12.22 -3.50 2.90
CA SER A 202 13.33 -3.87 3.79
C SER A 202 13.85 -5.30 3.57
N ARG A 203 13.00 -6.18 3.04
CA ARG A 203 13.37 -7.58 2.70
C ARG A 203 14.04 -7.73 1.34
N THR A 204 14.00 -6.72 0.49
CA THR A 204 14.68 -6.75 -0.82
C THR A 204 16.16 -6.40 -0.73
N GLY A 205 16.66 -6.02 0.44
CA GLY A 205 18.01 -5.49 0.64
C GLY A 205 18.18 -4.03 0.21
N ALA A 206 17.07 -3.34 -0.09
CA ALA A 206 17.10 -1.91 -0.35
C ALA A 206 17.29 -1.13 0.97
N THR A 207 18.09 -0.07 0.90
CA THR A 207 18.13 0.93 1.95
C THR A 207 16.81 1.73 1.89
N VAL A 208 15.99 1.61 2.92
CA VAL A 208 14.65 2.24 2.98
C VAL A 208 14.69 3.40 3.97
#